data_2a23fd0e2a434bfbeb12040602ba09b9
#
_entry.id   2a23fd0e2a434bfbeb12040602ba09b9
#
_cell.length_a   1.000
_cell.length_b   1.000
_cell.length_c   1.000
_cell.angle_alpha   90.00
_cell.angle_beta   90.00
_cell.angle_gamma   90.00
#
_symmetry.space_group_name_H-M   'P 1'
#
loop_
_entity.id
_entity.type
_entity.pdbx_description
1 polymer ?
#
loop_
_entity_poly.entity_id
_entity_poly.type
_entity_poly.pdbx_seq_one_letter_code
_entity_poly.pdbx_strand_id
1 'polypeptide(L)' 'MFRRKAKKCAYDRENLKPVIRSSICTGEQVAGFKNIHTGKFSEVMLIRNGGDLREFLETYDISETDVTTEY' A
#
# COMPACT_ATOMS: atom_id res chain seq x y z
N MET A 1 24.93 -7.94 11.99
CA MET A 1 24.34 -7.86 11.95
C MET A 1 23.84 -7.42 11.63
N PHE A 2 23.55 -7.22 11.62
CA PHE A 2 22.85 -6.95 11.39
C PHE A 2 22.16 -6.52 10.77
N ARG A 3 21.84 -6.44 10.51
CA ARG A 3 21.12 -6.21 10.11
C ARG A 3 20.33 -6.06 9.69
N ARG A 4 19.88 -5.90 9.56
CA ARG A 4 19.03 -5.76 9.46
C ARG A 4 18.28 -5.61 8.92
N LYS A 5 18.28 -6.18 9.20
CA LYS A 5 17.32 -6.35 8.42
C LYS A 5 16.18 -5.41 8.30
N ALA A 6 15.80 -5.20 7.29
CA ALA A 6 14.82 -4.21 7.15
C ALA A 6 13.64 -4.51 8.05
N LYS A 7 13.30 -3.55 8.84
CA LYS A 7 12.20 -3.66 9.74
C LYS A 7 10.91 -3.42 8.98
N LYS A 8 10.04 -4.40 8.96
CA LYS A 8 8.77 -4.27 8.29
C LYS A 8 7.77 -3.57 9.18
N CYS A 9 7.02 -2.64 8.60
CA CYS A 9 5.97 -1.96 9.33
C CYS A 9 4.75 -2.86 9.41
N ALA A 10 4.04 -2.78 10.52
CA ALA A 10 2.82 -3.53 10.69
C ALA A 10 1.63 -2.63 10.44
N TYR A 11 0.54 -3.19 9.96
CA TYR A 11 -0.72 -2.46 9.84
C TYR A 11 -1.85 -3.36 10.36
N ASP A 12 -2.98 -2.73 10.65
CA ASP A 12 -4.12 -3.44 11.20
C ASP A 12 -4.84 -4.21 10.10
N ARG A 13 -4.51 -5.49 9.97
CA ARG A 13 -5.08 -6.32 8.91
C ARG A 13 -6.55 -6.63 9.10
N GLU A 14 -7.06 -6.44 10.29
CA GLU A 14 -8.47 -6.70 10.57
C GLU A 14 -9.37 -5.54 10.15
N ASN A 15 -8.85 -4.32 10.25
CA ASN A 15 -9.64 -3.12 9.98
C ASN A 15 -9.22 -2.37 8.73
N LEU A 16 -8.01 -2.63 8.24
CA LEU A 16 -7.46 -1.95 7.09
C LEU A 16 -7.11 -2.93 5.99
N LYS A 17 -7.21 -2.48 4.76
CA LYS A 17 -6.74 -3.28 3.64
C LYS A 17 -5.88 -2.41 2.74
N PRO A 18 -4.83 -3.00 2.13
CA PRO A 18 -3.98 -2.24 1.23
C PRO A 18 -4.71 -1.94 -0.08
N VAL A 19 -4.65 -0.69 -0.51
CA VAL A 19 -5.33 -0.24 -1.71
C VAL A 19 -4.42 0.67 -2.50
N ILE A 20 -4.42 0.48 -3.82
CA ILE A 20 -3.75 1.40 -4.73
C ILE A 20 -4.86 2.20 -5.42
N ARG A 21 -4.86 3.50 -5.24
CA ARG A 21 -5.82 4.36 -5.92
C ARG A 21 -5.18 4.92 -7.17
N SER A 22 -5.83 4.72 -8.29
CA SER A 22 -5.31 5.16 -9.58
C SER A 22 -6.20 6.26 -10.12
N SER A 23 -5.58 7.37 -10.50
CA SER A 23 -6.31 8.48 -11.10
C SER A 23 -6.37 8.29 -12.60
N ILE A 24 -7.56 8.24 -13.14
CA ILE A 24 -7.75 8.08 -14.58
C ILE A 24 -7.27 9.33 -15.32
N CYS A 25 -7.49 10.48 -14.73
CA CYS A 25 -7.19 11.76 -15.40
C CYS A 25 -5.70 12.05 -15.47
N THR A 26 -4.97 11.76 -14.40
CA THR A 26 -3.54 12.11 -14.33
C THR A 26 -2.63 10.91 -14.49
N GLY A 27 -3.17 9.72 -14.35
CA GLY A 27 -2.37 8.51 -14.38
C GLY A 27 -1.56 8.26 -13.12
N GLU A 28 -1.75 9.08 -12.10
CA GLU A 28 -1.04 8.90 -10.84
C GLU A 28 -1.65 7.79 -10.02
N GLN A 29 -0.80 7.09 -9.29
CA GLN A 29 -1.25 6.05 -8.39
C GLN A 29 -0.74 6.34 -6.99
N VAL A 30 -1.57 6.08 -6.01
CA VAL A 30 -1.25 6.31 -4.61
C VAL A 30 -1.52 5.04 -3.83
N ALA A 31 -0.54 4.60 -3.06
CA ALA A 31 -0.70 3.43 -2.21
C ALA A 31 -1.09 3.86 -0.80
N GLY A 32 -1.95 3.11 -0.19
CA GLY A 32 -2.37 3.39 1.17
C GLY A 32 -3.23 2.28 1.71
N PHE A 33 -3.92 2.60 2.79
CA PHE A 33 -4.79 1.64 3.45
C PHE A 33 -6.19 2.21 3.58
N LYS A 34 -7.17 1.37 3.34
CA LYS A 34 -8.56 1.76 3.44
C LYS A 34 -9.19 1.06 4.64
N ASN A 35 -9.86 1.84 5.48
CA ASN A 35 -10.57 1.28 6.62
C ASN A 35 -11.82 0.59 6.09
N ILE A 36 -11.94 -0.72 6.34
CA ILE A 36 -13.04 -1.50 5.78
C ILE A 36 -14.38 -1.22 6.46
N HIS A 37 -14.35 -0.56 7.60
CA HIS A 37 -15.58 -0.23 8.34
C HIS A 37 -16.09 1.16 7.98
N THR A 38 -15.21 2.13 7.80
CA THR A 38 -15.59 3.50 7.50
C THR A 38 -15.44 3.87 6.04
N GLY A 39 -14.66 3.10 5.30
CA GLY A 39 -14.34 3.41 3.91
C GLY A 39 -13.30 4.51 3.73
N LYS A 40 -12.71 4.96 4.81
CA LYS A 40 -11.70 6.01 4.76
C LYS A 40 -10.39 5.48 4.19
N PHE A 41 -9.81 6.24 3.29
CA PHE A 41 -8.53 5.89 2.69
C PHE A 41 -7.43 6.78 3.27
N SER A 42 -6.35 6.13 3.71
CA SER A 42 -5.17 6.84 4.23
C SER A 42 -4.01 6.64 3.28
N GLU A 43 -3.55 7.73 2.69
CA GLU A 43 -2.41 7.72 1.78
C GLU A 43 -1.12 7.42 2.51
N VAL A 44 -0.29 6.56 1.92
CA VAL A 44 1.01 6.23 2.48
C VAL A 44 2.13 6.75 1.57
N MET A 45 2.05 6.46 0.27
CA MET A 45 3.09 6.88 -0.65
C MET A 45 2.56 6.98 -2.06
N LEU A 46 3.26 7.75 -2.87
CA LEU A 46 2.95 7.88 -4.28
C LEU A 46 3.65 6.77 -5.06
N ILE A 47 2.93 6.12 -5.95
CA ILE A 47 3.46 5.06 -6.80
C ILE A 47 3.74 5.63 -8.17
N ARG A 48 4.99 5.69 -8.56
CA ARG A 48 5.40 6.22 -9.86
C ARG A 48 5.80 5.13 -10.83
N ASN A 49 6.20 3.98 -10.30
CA ASN A 49 6.63 2.87 -11.14
C ASN A 49 6.50 1.58 -10.35
N GLY A 50 6.85 0.47 -10.98
CA GLY A 50 6.75 -0.84 -10.35
C GLY A 50 7.64 -1.00 -9.12
N GLY A 51 8.76 -0.29 -9.10
CA GLY A 51 9.65 -0.33 -7.94
C GLY A 51 9.02 0.26 -6.70
N ASP A 52 8.27 1.35 -6.88
CA ASP A 52 7.57 1.98 -5.75
C ASP A 52 6.48 1.05 -5.21
N LEU A 53 5.77 0.37 -6.10
CA LEU A 53 4.75 -0.58 -5.68
C LEU A 53 5.38 -1.71 -4.89
N ARG A 54 6.49 -2.25 -5.38
CA ARG A 54 7.18 -3.33 -4.69
C ARG A 54 7.65 -2.87 -3.31
N GLU A 55 8.18 -1.66 -3.24
CA GLU A 55 8.62 -1.11 -1.97
C GLU A 55 7.47 -1.04 -0.96
N PHE A 56 6.31 -0.59 -1.41
CA PHE A 56 5.12 -0.53 -0.55
C PHE A 56 4.76 -1.93 -0.05
N LEU A 57 4.72 -2.89 -0.95
CA LEU A 57 4.36 -4.26 -0.58
C LEU A 57 5.36 -4.87 0.40
N GLU A 58 6.65 -4.63 0.16
CA GLU A 58 7.70 -5.19 1.01
C GLU A 58 7.74 -4.51 2.37
N THR A 59 7.52 -3.21 2.41
CA THR A 59 7.56 -2.45 3.66
C THR A 59 6.51 -2.97 4.64
N TYR A 60 5.34 -3.34 4.13
CA TYR A 60 4.23 -3.79 4.98
C TYR A 60 3.97 -5.28 4.91
N ASP A 61 4.86 -6.01 4.22
CA ASP A 61 4.74 -7.46 4.06
C ASP A 61 3.38 -7.83 3.47
N ILE A 62 3.04 -7.19 2.37
CA ILE A 62 1.76 -7.40 1.69
C ILE A 62 1.98 -8.25 0.44
N SER A 63 1.12 -9.23 0.22
CA SER A 63 1.14 -10.02 -1.00
C SER A 63 0.49 -9.23 -2.14
N GLU A 64 1.00 -9.38 -3.35
CA GLU A 64 0.40 -8.73 -4.51
C GLU A 64 -1.08 -9.05 -4.66
N THR A 65 -1.46 -10.26 -4.26
CA THR A 65 -2.85 -10.70 -4.37
C THR A 65 -3.75 -10.06 -3.33
N ASP A 66 -3.16 -9.50 -2.27
CA ASP A 66 -3.92 -8.86 -1.20
C ASP A 66 -4.22 -7.40 -1.49
N VAL A 67 -3.43 -6.79 -2.36
CA VAL A 67 -3.62 -5.38 -2.68
C VAL A 67 -4.72 -5.22 -3.73
N THR A 68 -5.56 -4.22 -3.54
CA THR A 68 -6.66 -3.93 -4.46
C THR A 68 -6.38 -2.59 -5.15
N THR A 69 -6.66 -2.52 -6.45
CA THR A 69 -6.52 -1.27 -7.19
C THR A 69 -7.90 -0.67 -7.40
N GLU A 70 -8.06 0.60 -7.04
CA GLU A 70 -9.31 1.33 -7.23
C GLU A 70 -9.07 2.52 -8.14
N TYR A 71 -10.06 2.87 -8.92
CA TYR A 71 -10.00 3.99 -9.84
C TYR A 71 -10.90 5.14 -9.43
#